data_784a38227e4a85baf55f2671a9d515e4
#
_entry.id   784a38227e4a85baf55f2671a9d515e4
#
_cell.length_a   1.000
_cell.length_b   1.000
_cell.length_c   1.000
_cell.angle_alpha   90.00
_cell.angle_beta   90.00
_cell.angle_gamma   90.00
#
_symmetry.space_group_name_H-M   'P 1'
#
loop_
_entity.id
_entity.type
_entity.pdbx_description
1 polymer ?
#
loop_
_entity_poly.entity_id
_entity_poly.type
_entity_poly.pdbx_seq_one_letter_code
_entity_poly.pdbx_strand_id
1 'polypeptide(L)'
;MTKTLLLCLLFATLPGLADARSKHRDHAEQRAFRQEHPCPSTGQTEGACPDWQIGYVVQLCAGGQDKRENMRWITPADKRFIRESTGKDCKKLRPTPVLR
;
A
#
# COMPACT_ATOMS: atom_id res chain seq x y z
N MET A 1 54.02 10.75 5.98
CA MET A 1 53.88 10.48 5.39
C MET A 1 52.92 9.71 4.88
N THR A 2 52.33 9.42 4.53
CA THR A 2 51.65 8.54 4.06
C THR A 2 50.52 8.05 4.68
N LYS A 3 50.20 8.23 5.53
CA LYS A 3 49.16 7.74 6.17
C LYS A 3 47.90 8.22 5.80
N THR A 4 47.76 8.97 5.13
CA THR A 4 46.58 9.52 4.91
C THR A 4 45.65 8.74 4.17
N LEU A 5 45.90 7.95 3.59
CA LEU A 5 45.02 7.32 2.79
C LEU A 5 44.00 6.54 3.37
N LEU A 6 44.05 6.16 4.34
CA LEU A 6 43.11 5.34 4.85
C LEU A 6 41.79 5.82 4.96
N LEU A 7 41.49 6.86 5.04
CA LEU A 7 40.21 7.24 5.27
C LEU A 7 39.29 6.97 4.25
N CYS A 8 39.54 6.80 3.23
CA CYS A 8 38.60 6.67 2.24
C CYS A 8 37.76 5.52 2.27
N LEU A 9 38.01 4.63 2.87
CA LEU A 9 37.21 3.53 2.81
C LEU A 9 36.03 3.60 3.54
N LEU A 10 35.78 4.40 4.27
CA LEU A 10 34.70 4.40 5.01
C LEU A 10 33.44 4.52 4.40
N PHE A 11 33.17 5.14 3.54
CA PHE A 11 31.94 5.27 3.08
C PHE A 11 31.36 4.26 2.28
N ALA A 12 31.81 3.50 1.89
CA ALA A 12 31.27 2.54 1.09
C ALA A 12 30.25 1.75 1.63
N THR A 13 29.88 1.84 2.71
CA THR A 13 29.02 0.98 3.21
C THR A 13 27.66 1.20 3.26
N LEU A 14 27.09 2.03 3.03
CA LEU A 14 25.78 2.21 3.17
C LEU A 14 24.77 1.71 2.32
N PRO A 15 24.81 1.39 1.32
CA PRO A 15 23.82 1.01 0.44
C PRO A 15 23.00 -0.06 0.93
N GLY A 16 22.15 -0.46 0.32
CA GLY A 16 21.48 -1.58 0.72
C GLY A 16 20.44 -1.51 1.69
N LEU A 17 20.45 -0.65 2.51
CA LEU A 17 19.48 -0.59 3.43
C LEU A 17 18.17 -0.38 2.88
N ALA A 18 18.03 0.29 1.88
CA ALA A 18 16.78 0.59 1.38
C ALA A 18 16.03 -0.61 0.90
N ASP A 19 16.67 -1.56 0.47
CA ASP A 19 15.99 -2.69 -0.01
C ASP A 19 15.20 -3.42 0.99
N ALA A 20 15.56 -3.40 2.15
CA ALA A 20 14.89 -4.15 3.14
C ALA A 20 13.47 -3.73 3.20
N ARG A 21 13.16 -2.51 2.93
CA ARG A 21 11.88 -2.11 3.06
C ARG A 21 11.02 -2.56 1.98
N SER A 22 11.47 -2.88 0.88
CA SER A 22 10.60 -3.24 -0.18
C SER A 22 9.81 -4.47 0.13
N LYS A 23 10.21 -5.27 1.09
CA LYS A 23 9.48 -6.41 1.37
C LYS A 23 8.29 -6.13 2.21
N HIS A 24 8.20 -5.02 2.84
CA HIS A 24 7.10 -4.74 3.69
C HIS A 24 6.23 -3.71 3.06
N ARG A 25 4.96 -3.87 3.16
CA ARG A 25 4.08 -2.89 2.63
C ARG A 25 4.19 -1.63 3.46
N ASP A 26 4.34 -0.52 2.82
CA ASP A 26 4.48 0.71 3.48
C ASP A 26 3.10 1.24 3.75
N HIS A 27 2.70 1.44 4.95
CA HIS A 27 1.37 1.88 5.26
C HIS A 27 1.19 3.39 5.18
N ALA A 28 2.13 4.08 4.60
CA ALA A 28 2.02 5.53 4.50
C ALA A 28 0.80 5.95 3.70
N GLU A 29 0.47 5.21 2.66
CA GLU A 29 -0.69 5.59 1.86
C GLU A 29 -1.98 5.33 2.64
N GLN A 30 -2.02 4.33 3.47
CA GLN A 30 -3.19 4.09 4.28
C GLN A 30 -3.34 5.17 5.33
N ARG A 31 -2.24 5.61 5.91
CA ARG A 31 -2.29 6.69 6.87
C ARG A 31 -2.75 7.97 6.21
N ALA A 32 -2.29 8.25 5.00
CA ALA A 32 -2.71 9.44 4.28
C ALA A 32 -4.18 9.36 3.94
N PHE A 33 -4.65 8.19 3.56
CA PHE A 33 -6.05 8.01 3.25
C PHE A 33 -6.89 8.34 4.49
N ARG A 34 -6.48 7.86 5.65
CA ARG A 34 -7.27 8.09 6.86
C ARG A 34 -7.26 9.54 7.28
N GLN A 35 -6.20 10.27 6.96
CA GLN A 35 -6.17 11.69 7.27
C GLN A 35 -7.22 12.42 6.42
N GLU A 36 -7.38 12.00 5.19
CA GLU A 36 -8.34 12.63 4.31
C GLU A 36 -9.75 12.09 4.49
N HIS A 37 -9.86 10.86 4.93
CA HIS A 37 -11.16 10.22 5.10
C HIS A 37 -11.20 9.50 6.44
N PRO A 38 -11.51 10.21 7.50
CA PRO A 38 -11.52 9.59 8.83
C PRO A 38 -12.48 8.43 8.94
N CYS A 39 -12.27 7.59 9.92
CA CYS A 39 -13.09 6.41 10.12
C CYS A 39 -14.56 6.76 10.19
N PRO A 40 -15.39 6.13 9.38
CA PRO A 40 -16.82 6.49 9.35
C PRO A 40 -17.55 6.28 10.66
N SER A 41 -17.13 5.33 11.47
CA SER A 41 -17.84 5.08 12.69
C SER A 41 -17.30 5.84 13.89
N THR A 42 -16.06 6.30 13.85
CA THR A 42 -15.50 6.99 15.00
C THR A 42 -15.03 8.40 14.67
N GLY A 43 -14.79 8.70 13.43
CA GLY A 43 -14.25 10.00 13.06
C GLY A 43 -12.76 10.13 13.30
N GLN A 44 -12.09 9.07 13.69
CA GLN A 44 -10.70 9.15 14.00
C GLN A 44 -9.81 8.81 12.84
N THR A 45 -8.61 9.35 12.84
CA THR A 45 -7.68 9.09 11.75
C THR A 45 -6.71 7.99 12.10
N GLU A 46 -6.76 7.49 13.33
CA GLU A 46 -5.89 6.42 13.75
C GLU A 46 -6.62 5.45 14.61
N GLY A 47 -6.10 4.28 14.75
CA GLY A 47 -6.68 3.30 15.67
C GLY A 47 -7.76 2.48 15.01
N ALA A 48 -8.45 1.74 15.81
CA ALA A 48 -9.46 0.82 15.29
C ALA A 48 -10.60 1.58 14.65
N CYS A 49 -11.17 0.98 13.64
CA CYS A 49 -12.30 1.57 12.97
C CYS A 49 -13.37 0.48 12.89
N PRO A 50 -14.19 0.35 13.91
CA PRO A 50 -15.17 -0.73 13.96
C PRO A 50 -16.10 -0.74 12.76
N ASP A 51 -16.33 -1.93 12.23
CA ASP A 51 -17.19 -2.17 11.11
C ASP A 51 -16.69 -1.65 9.77
N TRP A 52 -15.51 -1.08 9.72
CA TRP A 52 -14.97 -0.59 8.48
C TRP A 52 -13.52 -0.96 8.32
N GLN A 53 -13.10 -1.13 7.10
CA GLN A 53 -11.69 -1.36 6.85
C GLN A 53 -11.34 -0.72 5.53
N ILE A 54 -10.10 -0.50 5.26
CA ILE A 54 -9.69 0.14 4.03
C ILE A 54 -9.66 -0.91 2.94
N GLY A 55 -10.34 -0.64 1.87
CA GLY A 55 -10.30 -1.49 0.70
C GLY A 55 -9.86 -0.68 -0.50
N TYR A 56 -9.92 -1.26 -1.68
CA TYR A 56 -9.46 -0.60 -2.88
C TYR A 56 -10.59 -0.50 -3.90
N VAL A 57 -10.59 0.58 -4.65
CA VAL A 57 -11.57 0.76 -5.69
C VAL A 57 -11.29 -0.26 -6.79
N VAL A 58 -10.03 -0.35 -7.20
CA VAL A 58 -9.62 -1.38 -8.12
C VAL A 58 -8.73 -2.31 -7.31
N GLN A 59 -9.08 -3.59 -7.24
CA GLN A 59 -8.33 -4.51 -6.41
C GLN A 59 -6.89 -4.63 -6.86
N LEU A 60 -6.00 -4.81 -5.92
CA LEU A 60 -4.58 -4.89 -6.25
C LEU A 60 -4.33 -6.07 -7.20
N CYS A 61 -4.98 -7.19 -6.98
CA CYS A 61 -4.78 -8.33 -7.86
C CYS A 61 -5.27 -8.07 -9.27
N ALA A 62 -6.14 -7.09 -9.42
CA ALA A 62 -6.63 -6.74 -10.73
C ALA A 62 -5.88 -5.57 -11.33
N GLY A 63 -4.76 -5.23 -10.76
CA GLY A 63 -3.94 -4.15 -11.30
C GLY A 63 -4.11 -2.82 -10.62
N GLY A 64 -4.85 -2.75 -9.53
CA GLY A 64 -5.02 -1.51 -8.82
C GLY A 64 -3.76 -1.08 -8.12
N GLN A 65 -3.63 0.18 -7.83
CA GLN A 65 -2.45 0.69 -7.18
C GLN A 65 -2.64 0.78 -5.68
N ASP A 66 -1.56 0.63 -4.95
CA ASP A 66 -1.60 0.70 -3.51
C ASP A 66 -1.39 2.16 -3.14
N LYS A 67 -2.32 3.00 -3.52
CA LYS A 67 -2.26 4.44 -3.31
C LYS A 67 -3.56 4.93 -2.74
N ARG A 68 -3.49 6.00 -1.96
CA ARG A 68 -4.68 6.50 -1.30
C ARG A 68 -5.79 6.85 -2.27
N GLU A 69 -5.45 7.22 -3.49
CA GLU A 69 -6.47 7.56 -4.46
C GLU A 69 -7.28 6.35 -4.90
N ASN A 70 -6.76 5.17 -4.65
CA ASN A 70 -7.42 3.94 -5.01
C ASN A 70 -8.01 3.27 -3.78
N MET A 71 -8.08 3.96 -2.66
CA MET A 71 -8.56 3.39 -1.42
C MET A 71 -9.96 3.89 -1.08
N ARG A 72 -10.68 3.10 -0.32
CA ARG A 72 -11.99 3.51 0.16
C ARG A 72 -12.32 2.70 1.39
N TRP A 73 -13.28 3.16 2.16
CA TRP A 73 -13.74 2.40 3.32
C TRP A 73 -14.74 1.37 2.84
N ILE A 74 -14.62 0.17 3.34
CA ILE A 74 -15.53 -0.90 2.99
C ILE A 74 -15.98 -1.61 4.26
N THR A 75 -17.14 -2.24 4.21
CA THR A 75 -17.65 -3.00 5.34
C THR A 75 -17.28 -4.46 5.15
N PRO A 76 -17.43 -5.29 6.17
CA PRO A 76 -17.19 -6.73 6.00
C PRO A 76 -18.06 -7.34 4.92
N ALA A 77 -19.27 -6.84 4.76
CA ALA A 77 -20.14 -7.35 3.71
C ALA A 77 -19.58 -7.00 2.34
N ASP A 78 -19.07 -5.78 2.20
CA ASP A 78 -18.45 -5.37 0.95
C ASP A 78 -17.27 -6.26 0.66
N LYS A 79 -16.46 -6.53 1.69
CA LYS A 79 -15.28 -7.33 1.48
C LYS A 79 -15.66 -8.72 1.01
N ARG A 80 -16.72 -9.30 1.59
CA ARG A 80 -17.14 -10.61 1.20
C ARG A 80 -17.65 -10.59 -0.23
N PHE A 81 -18.42 -9.58 -0.59
CA PHE A 81 -18.94 -9.48 -1.92
C PHE A 81 -17.80 -9.36 -2.93
N ILE A 82 -16.81 -8.55 -2.64
CA ILE A 82 -15.68 -8.38 -3.51
C ILE A 82 -14.95 -9.70 -3.67
N ARG A 83 -14.75 -10.42 -2.56
CA ARG A 83 -14.04 -11.66 -2.63
C ARG A 83 -14.80 -12.69 -3.47
N GLU A 84 -16.10 -12.74 -3.31
CA GLU A 84 -16.90 -13.70 -4.06
C GLU A 84 -16.98 -13.35 -5.53
N SER A 85 -17.05 -12.07 -5.85
CA SER A 85 -17.17 -11.71 -7.24
C SER A 85 -15.84 -11.75 -7.99
N THR A 86 -14.71 -11.59 -7.29
CA THR A 86 -13.46 -11.66 -8.01
C THR A 86 -12.85 -13.03 -7.88
N GLY A 87 -12.90 -13.61 -6.70
CA GLY A 87 -12.41 -14.96 -6.50
C GLY A 87 -11.04 -15.20 -7.05
N LYS A 88 -10.87 -16.37 -7.60
CA LYS A 88 -9.58 -16.73 -8.10
C LYS A 88 -9.32 -16.10 -9.43
N ASP A 89 -10.32 -15.49 -10.01
CA ASP A 89 -10.16 -14.92 -11.32
C ASP A 89 -9.88 -13.44 -11.27
N CYS A 90 -9.40 -12.97 -10.14
CA CYS A 90 -9.14 -11.55 -10.00
C CYS A 90 -8.29 -10.97 -11.10
N LYS A 91 -7.30 -11.73 -11.55
CA LYS A 91 -6.45 -11.21 -12.58
C LYS A 91 -7.17 -11.04 -13.90
N LYS A 92 -8.25 -11.73 -14.10
CA LYS A 92 -8.97 -11.61 -15.34
C LYS A 92 -9.74 -10.32 -15.37
N LEU A 93 -9.87 -9.67 -14.25
CA LEU A 93 -10.57 -8.41 -14.20
C LEU A 93 -9.66 -7.25 -14.48
N ARG A 94 -8.37 -7.52 -14.66
CA ARG A 94 -7.44 -6.45 -14.91
C ARG A 94 -7.79 -5.79 -16.21
N PRO A 95 -7.89 -4.49 -16.24
CA PRO A 95 -8.27 -3.82 -17.47
C PRO A 95 -7.24 -4.08 -18.53
N THR A 96 -7.67 -4.36 -19.72
CA THR A 96 -6.72 -4.60 -20.76
C THR A 96 -6.21 -3.27 -21.16
N PRO A 97 -5.02 -3.19 -21.55
CA PRO A 97 -4.42 -1.98 -21.97
C PRO A 97 -5.13 -1.60 -23.20
N VAL A 98 -5.84 -0.61 -23.11
CA VAL A 98 -6.51 -0.26 -24.19
C VAL A 98 -5.69 0.36 -25.12
N LEU A 99 -5.82 0.04 -26.19
CA LEU A 99 -5.14 0.62 -27.10
C LEU A 99 -5.83 1.68 -27.55
N ARG A 100 -5.77 2.67 -27.25
CA ARG A 100 -6.46 3.74 -27.75
C ARG A 100 -5.53 4.65 -28.18
#